data_dc3f3094bf97aa420959ded3dcf2df5e
#
_entry.id   dc3f3094bf97aa420959ded3dcf2df5e
#
_cell.length_a   1.000
_cell.length_b   1.000
_cell.length_c   1.000
_cell.angle_alpha   90.00
_cell.angle_beta   90.00
_cell.angle_gamma   90.00
#
_symmetry.space_group_name_H-M   'P 1'
#
loop_
_entity.id
_entity.type
_entity.pdbx_description
1 polymer ?
#
loop_
_entity_poly.entity_id
_entity_poly.type
_entity_poly.pdbx_seq_one_letter_code
_entity_poly.pdbx_strand_id
1 'polypeptide(L)'
;MTVTLIDTGPLVAYLSQRDEANQWTVKLWSSLPHPLLTCEPVLTEACFLLFRNGGPPESVLSLLQLGVLKIGLSVEQEAAALESLMHRYADTPMSLADASLVRLAELHHNSRVLTLDRDFTRYRRHGRNVIPLLAPW
;
A
#
# COMPACT_ATOMS: atom_id res chain seq x y z
N MET A 1 -7.64 17.33 -3.93
CA MET A 1 -7.49 16.54 -2.70
C MET A 1 -6.45 15.44 -2.92
N THR A 2 -5.55 15.27 -1.97
CA THR A 2 -4.52 14.25 -2.06
C THR A 2 -5.09 12.88 -1.70
N VAL A 3 -4.89 11.90 -2.56
CA VAL A 3 -5.28 10.52 -2.33
C VAL A 3 -4.15 9.81 -1.60
N THR A 4 -4.47 9.07 -0.54
CA THR A 4 -3.47 8.26 0.17
C THR A 4 -3.62 6.81 -0.24
N LEU A 5 -2.51 6.24 -0.74
CA LEU A 5 -2.38 4.84 -1.09
C LEU A 5 -1.71 4.14 0.08
N ILE A 6 -2.17 2.95 0.45
CA ILE A 6 -1.60 2.28 1.62
C ILE A 6 -0.96 0.95 1.26
N ASP A 7 0.28 0.77 1.71
CA ASP A 7 1.08 -0.44 1.58
C ASP A 7 0.77 -1.42 2.73
N THR A 8 1.26 -2.64 2.58
CA THR A 8 1.05 -3.75 3.52
C THR A 8 1.52 -3.44 4.95
N GLY A 9 2.74 -2.88 5.08
CA GLY A 9 3.32 -2.62 6.41
C GLY A 9 2.44 -1.76 7.30
N PRO A 10 2.04 -0.56 6.86
CA PRO A 10 1.16 0.28 7.65
C PRO A 10 -0.22 -0.34 7.90
N LEU A 11 -0.76 -1.09 6.95
CA LEU A 11 -2.05 -1.75 7.13
C LEU A 11 -1.99 -2.77 8.27
N VAL A 12 -0.95 -3.59 8.30
CA VAL A 12 -0.71 -4.54 9.39
C VAL A 12 -0.44 -3.79 10.71
N ALA A 13 0.37 -2.74 10.65
CA ALA A 13 0.70 -1.94 11.83
C ALA A 13 -0.55 -1.31 12.47
N TYR A 14 -1.46 -0.83 11.64
CA TYR A 14 -2.72 -0.25 12.12
C TYR A 14 -3.56 -1.29 12.88
N LEU A 15 -3.60 -2.52 12.37
CA LEU A 15 -4.46 -3.57 12.90
C LEU A 15 -3.80 -4.39 14.01
N SER A 16 -2.49 -4.24 14.25
CA SER A 16 -1.77 -5.02 15.26
C SER A 16 -1.15 -4.10 16.31
N GLN A 17 -1.66 -4.18 17.55
CA GLN A 17 -1.10 -3.41 18.66
C GLN A 17 0.32 -3.83 19.03
N ARG A 18 0.74 -5.02 18.62
CA ARG A 18 2.09 -5.53 18.85
C ARG A 18 3.12 -5.01 17.85
N ASP A 19 2.66 -4.45 16.74
CA ASP A 19 3.58 -3.92 15.72
C ASP A 19 4.27 -2.68 16.27
N GLU A 20 5.58 -2.60 16.09
CA GLU A 20 6.36 -1.46 16.60
C GLU A 20 5.96 -0.13 15.95
N ALA A 21 5.39 -0.16 14.76
CA ALA A 21 4.90 1.02 14.06
C ALA A 21 3.43 1.33 14.35
N ASN A 22 2.78 0.57 15.25
CA ASN A 22 1.35 0.73 15.51
C ASN A 22 1.00 2.15 15.96
N GLN A 23 1.69 2.68 16.96
CA GLN A 23 1.36 4.01 17.51
C GLN A 23 1.50 5.11 16.46
N TRP A 24 2.58 5.08 15.71
CA TRP A 24 2.81 6.05 14.64
C TRP A 24 1.70 5.97 13.58
N THR A 25 1.37 4.75 13.17
CA THR A 25 0.38 4.51 12.12
C THR A 25 -1.02 4.93 12.57
N VAL A 26 -1.44 4.54 13.77
CA VAL A 26 -2.76 4.89 14.32
C VAL A 26 -2.92 6.41 14.40
N LYS A 27 -1.90 7.09 14.89
CA LYS A 27 -1.93 8.56 15.02
C LYS A 27 -2.05 9.23 13.66
N LEU A 28 -1.24 8.79 12.70
CA LEU A 28 -1.28 9.35 11.34
C LEU A 28 -2.62 9.07 10.67
N TRP A 29 -3.11 7.84 10.78
CA TRP A 29 -4.35 7.39 10.16
C TRP A 29 -5.54 8.29 10.51
N SER A 30 -5.62 8.70 11.77
CA SER A 30 -6.73 9.52 12.24
C SER A 30 -6.80 10.90 11.56
N SER A 31 -5.68 11.36 10.99
CA SER A 31 -5.59 12.66 10.32
C SER A 31 -5.77 12.57 8.81
N LEU A 32 -5.83 11.35 8.25
CA LEU A 32 -5.89 11.17 6.80
C LEU A 32 -7.32 11.17 6.28
N PRO A 33 -7.56 11.75 5.10
CA PRO A 33 -8.87 11.65 4.47
C PRO A 33 -9.14 10.21 4.03
N HIS A 34 -10.38 9.79 4.14
CA HIS A 34 -10.83 8.45 3.77
C HIS A 34 -11.69 8.49 2.51
N PRO A 35 -11.76 7.40 1.74
CA PRO A 35 -11.08 6.13 1.95
C PRO A 35 -9.59 6.20 1.61
N LEU A 36 -8.80 5.29 2.19
CA LEU A 36 -7.47 5.01 1.72
C LEU A 36 -7.57 4.01 0.58
N LEU A 37 -6.77 4.17 -0.46
CA LEU A 37 -6.80 3.26 -1.60
C LEU A 37 -5.69 2.23 -1.48
N THR A 38 -5.98 1.01 -1.91
CA THR A 38 -5.03 -0.09 -1.94
C THR A 38 -5.36 -1.03 -3.10
N CYS A 39 -4.76 -2.20 -3.09
CA CYS A 39 -4.96 -3.23 -4.11
C CYS A 39 -5.09 -4.59 -3.45
N GLU A 40 -5.66 -5.55 -4.16
CA GLU A 40 -5.88 -6.88 -3.60
C GLU A 40 -4.58 -7.61 -3.23
N PRO A 41 -3.47 -7.48 -3.98
CA PRO A 41 -2.20 -8.05 -3.54
C PRO A 41 -1.75 -7.57 -2.16
N VAL A 42 -1.97 -6.29 -1.82
CA VAL A 42 -1.69 -5.77 -0.47
C VAL A 42 -2.57 -6.46 0.56
N LEU A 43 -3.85 -6.66 0.26
CA LEU A 43 -4.76 -7.34 1.20
C LEU A 43 -4.30 -8.77 1.48
N THR A 44 -3.85 -9.48 0.44
CA THR A 44 -3.35 -10.85 0.58
C THR A 44 -2.15 -10.91 1.51
N GLU A 45 -1.17 -10.04 1.30
CA GLU A 45 0.00 -9.98 2.16
C GLU A 45 -0.35 -9.60 3.58
N ALA A 46 -1.24 -8.61 3.76
CA ALA A 46 -1.65 -8.15 5.08
C ALA A 46 -2.37 -9.26 5.87
N CYS A 47 -3.27 -9.99 5.23
CA CYS A 47 -3.96 -11.12 5.86
C CYS A 47 -2.96 -12.17 6.33
N PHE A 48 -1.98 -12.50 5.48
CA PHE A 48 -0.95 -13.49 5.82
C PHE A 48 -0.12 -13.03 7.03
N LEU A 49 0.34 -11.78 7.02
CA LEU A 49 1.18 -11.27 8.11
C LEU A 49 0.41 -11.16 9.42
N LEU A 50 -0.86 -10.75 9.39
CA LEU A 50 -1.70 -10.71 10.60
C LEU A 50 -1.88 -12.11 11.19
N PHE A 51 -2.20 -13.08 10.35
CA PHE A 51 -2.35 -14.47 10.78
C PHE A 51 -1.05 -14.97 11.43
N ARG A 52 0.07 -14.71 10.79
CA ARG A 52 1.39 -15.12 11.26
C ARG A 52 1.74 -14.50 12.62
N ASN A 53 1.27 -13.28 12.88
CA ASN A 53 1.52 -12.55 14.12
C ASN A 53 0.47 -12.84 15.21
N GLY A 54 -0.44 -13.79 14.96
CA GLY A 54 -1.46 -14.19 15.94
C GLY A 54 -2.71 -13.34 15.95
N GLY A 55 -2.88 -12.44 14.96
CA GLY A 55 -4.08 -11.63 14.82
C GLY A 55 -5.10 -12.23 13.87
N PRO A 56 -6.32 -11.68 13.85
CA PRO A 56 -7.36 -12.16 12.94
C PRO A 56 -7.16 -11.58 11.53
N PRO A 57 -6.86 -12.43 10.52
CA PRO A 57 -6.64 -11.92 9.16
C PRO A 57 -7.88 -11.24 8.57
N GLU A 58 -9.09 -11.67 8.96
CA GLU A 58 -10.35 -11.11 8.46
C GLU A 58 -10.57 -9.65 8.89
N SER A 59 -9.78 -9.12 9.83
CA SER A 59 -9.91 -7.70 10.22
C SER A 59 -9.60 -6.75 9.06
N VAL A 60 -8.79 -7.20 8.09
CA VAL A 60 -8.54 -6.43 6.86
C VAL A 60 -9.84 -6.23 6.08
N LEU A 61 -10.65 -7.29 5.98
CA LEU A 61 -11.92 -7.24 5.25
C LEU A 61 -12.92 -6.33 5.95
N SER A 62 -12.86 -6.22 7.26
CA SER A 62 -13.71 -5.30 8.02
C SER A 62 -13.50 -3.86 7.58
N LEU A 63 -12.27 -3.47 7.31
CA LEU A 63 -11.96 -2.11 6.84
C LEU A 63 -12.57 -1.82 5.46
N LEU A 64 -12.62 -2.84 4.59
CA LEU A 64 -13.31 -2.70 3.30
C LEU A 64 -14.81 -2.53 3.48
N GLN A 65 -15.41 -3.32 4.36
CA GLN A 65 -16.86 -3.25 4.62
C GLN A 65 -17.25 -1.89 5.21
N LEU A 66 -16.38 -1.31 6.04
CA LEU A 66 -16.62 0.00 6.64
C LEU A 66 -16.37 1.16 5.68
N GLY A 67 -15.82 0.89 4.49
CA GLY A 67 -15.49 1.93 3.52
C GLY A 67 -14.24 2.74 3.86
N VAL A 68 -13.48 2.31 4.84
CA VAL A 68 -12.22 2.96 5.24
C VAL A 68 -11.11 2.65 4.23
N LEU A 69 -11.12 1.42 3.70
CA LEU A 69 -10.27 0.99 2.58
C LEU A 69 -11.11 0.80 1.34
N LYS A 70 -10.50 1.08 0.19
CA LYS A 70 -11.13 0.85 -1.11
C LYS A 70 -10.09 0.29 -2.07
N ILE A 71 -10.51 -0.69 -2.89
CA ILE A 71 -9.67 -1.21 -3.96
C ILE A 71 -9.69 -0.22 -5.11
N GLY A 72 -8.52 0.29 -5.47
CA GLY A 72 -8.38 1.31 -6.51
C GLY A 72 -7.81 0.82 -7.82
N LEU A 73 -7.57 -0.49 -7.96
CA LEU A 73 -6.87 -1.03 -9.11
C LEU A 73 -7.37 -2.42 -9.45
N SER A 74 -7.58 -2.67 -10.74
CA SER A 74 -7.79 -4.01 -11.26
C SER A 74 -6.47 -4.52 -11.84
N VAL A 75 -5.92 -5.57 -11.24
CA VAL A 75 -4.69 -6.21 -11.73
C VAL A 75 -4.88 -6.68 -13.17
N GLU A 76 -6.03 -7.25 -13.48
CA GLU A 76 -6.32 -7.72 -14.82
C GLU A 76 -6.29 -6.59 -15.85
N GLN A 77 -6.96 -5.48 -15.55
CA GLN A 77 -7.01 -4.34 -16.47
C GLN A 77 -5.66 -3.65 -16.61
N GLU A 78 -4.84 -3.65 -15.55
CA GLU A 78 -3.54 -2.99 -15.54
C GLU A 78 -2.38 -3.95 -15.80
N ALA A 79 -2.67 -5.18 -16.25
CA ALA A 79 -1.65 -6.24 -16.36
C ALA A 79 -0.45 -5.84 -17.21
N ALA A 80 -0.66 -5.17 -18.33
CA ALA A 80 0.44 -4.74 -19.20
C ALA A 80 1.36 -3.73 -18.50
N ALA A 81 0.78 -2.73 -17.83
CA ALA A 81 1.55 -1.73 -17.09
C ALA A 81 2.30 -2.36 -15.92
N LEU A 82 1.67 -3.29 -15.20
CA LEU A 82 2.28 -3.98 -14.07
C LEU A 82 3.44 -4.86 -14.52
N GLU A 83 3.26 -5.60 -15.62
CA GLU A 83 4.34 -6.42 -16.18
C GLU A 83 5.54 -5.56 -16.55
N SER A 84 5.31 -4.42 -17.19
CA SER A 84 6.37 -3.49 -17.54
C SER A 84 7.13 -2.97 -16.32
N LEU A 85 6.42 -2.61 -15.25
CA LEU A 85 7.04 -2.17 -13.99
C LEU A 85 7.89 -3.27 -13.37
N MET A 86 7.35 -4.47 -13.27
CA MET A 86 8.08 -5.59 -12.66
C MET A 86 9.30 -5.98 -13.48
N HIS A 87 9.22 -5.88 -14.80
CA HIS A 87 10.37 -6.11 -15.68
C HIS A 87 11.44 -5.03 -15.47
N ARG A 88 11.03 -3.77 -15.38
CA ARG A 88 11.95 -2.64 -15.19
C ARG A 88 12.74 -2.78 -13.89
N TYR A 89 12.11 -3.26 -12.82
CA TYR A 89 12.75 -3.44 -11.52
C TYR A 89 13.09 -4.91 -11.23
N ALA A 90 13.44 -5.67 -12.27
CA ALA A 90 13.71 -7.11 -12.12
C ALA A 90 14.88 -7.41 -11.17
N ASP A 91 15.84 -6.50 -11.05
CA ASP A 91 16.98 -6.62 -10.13
C ASP A 91 16.72 -6.01 -8.75
N THR A 92 15.52 -5.47 -8.54
CA THR A 92 15.04 -4.99 -7.25
C THR A 92 13.83 -5.86 -6.88
N PRO A 93 13.72 -6.36 -5.64
CA PRO A 93 12.63 -7.28 -5.32
C PRO A 93 11.27 -6.57 -5.28
N MET A 94 10.75 -6.23 -6.45
CA MET A 94 9.43 -5.61 -6.60
C MET A 94 8.36 -6.70 -6.66
N SER A 95 7.48 -6.73 -5.65
CA SER A 95 6.33 -7.63 -5.64
C SER A 95 5.20 -7.08 -6.51
N LEU A 96 4.20 -7.92 -6.77
CA LEU A 96 2.98 -7.45 -7.45
C LEU A 96 2.28 -6.36 -6.63
N ALA A 97 2.33 -6.44 -5.31
CA ALA A 97 1.78 -5.39 -4.44
C ALA A 97 2.52 -4.07 -4.65
N ASP A 98 3.86 -4.11 -4.68
CA ASP A 98 4.67 -2.91 -4.92
C ASP A 98 4.36 -2.30 -6.28
N ALA A 99 4.34 -3.13 -7.33
CA ALA A 99 4.03 -2.68 -8.69
C ALA A 99 2.64 -2.05 -8.76
N SER A 100 1.67 -2.64 -8.08
CA SER A 100 0.30 -2.14 -8.04
C SER A 100 0.21 -0.76 -7.38
N LEU A 101 0.97 -0.55 -6.30
CA LEU A 101 0.99 0.75 -5.62
C LEU A 101 1.69 1.82 -6.48
N VAL A 102 2.78 1.47 -7.17
CA VAL A 102 3.42 2.39 -8.11
C VAL A 102 2.42 2.76 -9.22
N ARG A 103 1.70 1.76 -9.76
CA ARG A 103 0.71 2.02 -10.80
C ARG A 103 -0.43 2.90 -10.31
N LEU A 104 -0.91 2.67 -9.09
CA LEU A 104 -1.91 3.54 -8.47
C LEU A 104 -1.41 4.99 -8.37
N ALA A 105 -0.14 5.17 -8.01
CA ALA A 105 0.46 6.51 -7.96
C ALA A 105 0.51 7.17 -9.33
N GLU A 106 0.63 6.38 -10.40
CA GLU A 106 0.56 6.91 -11.78
C GLU A 106 -0.86 7.27 -12.18
N LEU A 107 -1.84 6.47 -11.77
CA LEU A 107 -3.25 6.71 -12.09
C LEU A 107 -3.84 7.87 -11.29
N HIS A 108 -3.30 8.15 -10.12
CA HIS A 108 -3.73 9.25 -9.26
C HIS A 108 -2.59 10.27 -9.15
N HIS A 109 -2.65 11.29 -9.99
CA HIS A 109 -1.59 12.29 -10.07
C HIS A 109 -1.29 12.95 -8.71
N ASN A 110 -2.33 13.31 -7.96
CA ASN A 110 -2.18 13.89 -6.63
C ASN A 110 -2.35 12.80 -5.57
N SER A 111 -1.29 12.02 -5.37
CA SER A 111 -1.31 10.90 -4.43
C SER A 111 0.01 10.79 -3.70
N ARG A 112 -0.03 10.05 -2.58
CA ARG A 112 1.14 9.68 -1.80
C ARG A 112 0.96 8.28 -1.27
N VAL A 113 2.07 7.57 -1.05
CA VAL A 113 2.06 6.20 -0.56
C VAL A 113 2.44 6.19 0.91
N LEU A 114 1.54 5.65 1.74
CA LEU A 114 1.82 5.38 3.14
C LEU A 114 2.51 4.02 3.21
N THR A 115 3.78 4.02 3.63
CA THR A 115 4.61 2.81 3.60
C THR A 115 5.64 2.83 4.73
N LEU A 116 6.10 1.63 5.11
CA LEU A 116 7.23 1.42 6.00
C LEU A 116 8.44 0.85 5.24
N ASP A 117 8.30 0.66 3.92
CA ASP A 117 9.31 0.01 3.08
C ASP A 117 10.13 1.05 2.33
N ARG A 118 11.44 1.10 2.63
CA ARG A 118 12.36 2.04 2.00
C ARG A 118 12.56 1.79 0.50
N ASP A 119 12.16 0.64 -0.02
CA ASP A 119 12.23 0.38 -1.46
C ASP A 119 11.41 1.38 -2.26
N PHE A 120 10.36 1.96 -1.66
CA PHE A 120 9.57 2.99 -2.33
C PHE A 120 10.36 4.28 -2.58
N THR A 121 11.49 4.49 -1.93
CA THR A 121 12.39 5.61 -2.26
C THR A 121 13.11 5.40 -3.59
N ARG A 122 13.19 4.15 -4.06
CA ARG A 122 13.86 3.80 -5.32
C ARG A 122 12.90 3.69 -6.48
N TYR A 123 11.64 3.33 -6.24
CA TYR A 123 10.64 3.25 -7.30
C TYR A 123 10.31 4.64 -7.82
N ARG A 124 9.97 4.71 -9.09
CA ARG A 124 9.59 5.96 -9.77
C ARG A 124 8.26 5.78 -10.48
N ARG A 125 7.44 6.82 -10.51
CA ARG A 125 6.22 6.84 -11.32
C ARG A 125 6.48 7.60 -12.62
N HIS A 126 5.78 7.21 -13.67
CA HIS A 126 5.97 7.80 -15.01
C HIS A 126 7.43 7.74 -15.46
N GLY A 127 8.14 6.70 -15.06
CA GLY A 127 9.50 6.42 -15.48
C GLY A 127 10.59 7.14 -14.71
N ARG A 128 10.38 8.35 -14.23
CA ARG A 128 11.44 9.16 -13.61
C ARG A 128 11.03 9.97 -12.40
N ASN A 129 9.77 10.09 -12.10
CA ASN A 129 9.29 10.97 -11.03
C ASN A 129 9.29 10.27 -9.69
N VAL A 130 9.80 10.95 -8.66
CA VAL A 130 9.76 10.47 -7.29
C VAL A 130 8.31 10.32 -6.84
N ILE A 131 8.01 9.22 -6.15
CA ILE A 131 6.68 8.99 -5.59
C ILE A 131 6.63 9.69 -4.21
N PRO A 132 5.66 10.58 -3.98
CA PRO A 132 5.50 11.17 -2.64
C PRO A 132 5.14 10.10 -1.62
N LEU A 133 5.82 10.11 -0.47
CA LEU A 133 5.64 9.10 0.58
C LEU A 133 5.21 9.71 1.90
N LEU A 134 4.43 8.93 2.67
CA LEU A 134 4.23 9.12 4.09
C LEU A 134 4.93 7.96 4.79
N ALA A 135 5.97 8.25 5.55
CA ALA A 135 6.78 7.23 6.19
C ALA A 135 7.40 7.80 7.48
N PRO A 136 7.75 6.94 8.46
CA PRO A 136 8.29 7.42 9.74
C PRO A 136 9.78 7.81 9.67
N TRP A 137 10.36 7.76 8.51
CA TRP A 137 11.78 8.11 8.29
C TRP A 137 11.95 9.19 7.25
#